data_85ce594e52ad80b9bed3574cf9b97ac3
#
_entry.id   85ce594e52ad80b9bed3574cf9b97ac3
#
_cell.length_a   1.000
_cell.length_b   1.000
_cell.length_c   1.000
_cell.angle_alpha   90.00
_cell.angle_beta   90.00
_cell.angle_gamma   90.00
#
_symmetry.space_group_name_H-M   'P 1'
#
loop_
_entity.id
_entity.type
_entity.pdbx_description
1 polymer ?
#
loop_
_entity_poly.entity_id
_entity_poly.type
_entity_poly.pdbx_seq_one_letter_code
_entity_poly.pdbx_strand_id
1 'polypeptide(L)'
;MKLMKMTLAIMFAFMMLAANVVCEAAAETVDNGAELARVKRLAIGYPDYYKTLEKEPTTDEFIKAIFDASKVARTYIISYDDMATHIKQDTGIDIKVIPKMDARRIFKEQVYKYADAYLIVTLANNSRVTMFCDVYAVNTNERVYSLQIPGNKSDDSKNFKSYKTLAEEFFRTFDRAAQAEAKKEAKNNKD
;
A
#
# COMPACT_ATOMS: atom_id res chain seq x y z
N MET A 1 -19.22 1.46 54.62
CA MET A 1 -18.89 2.59 53.73
C MET A 1 -17.44 2.60 53.20
N LYS A 2 -16.42 2.15 53.91
CA LYS A 2 -15.03 2.10 53.39
C LYS A 2 -14.75 1.04 52.32
N LEU A 3 -15.39 -0.16 52.43
CA LEU A 3 -15.19 -1.24 51.48
C LEU A 3 -15.78 -0.91 50.07
N MET A 4 -16.92 -0.22 50.02
CA MET A 4 -17.61 0.13 48.77
C MET A 4 -16.82 1.22 47.97
N LYS A 5 -16.08 2.08 48.68
CA LYS A 5 -15.23 3.07 48.01
C LYS A 5 -13.94 2.48 47.42
N MET A 6 -13.44 1.38 48.03
CA MET A 6 -12.26 0.67 47.55
C MET A 6 -12.55 -0.16 46.28
N THR A 7 -13.71 -0.82 46.22
CA THR A 7 -14.13 -1.55 44.99
C THR A 7 -14.38 -0.63 43.81
N LEU A 8 -14.93 0.56 44.03
CA LEU A 8 -15.16 1.53 42.95
C LEU A 8 -13.84 2.09 42.39
N ALA A 9 -12.86 2.31 43.27
CA ALA A 9 -11.52 2.80 42.83
C ALA A 9 -10.75 1.74 42.03
N ILE A 10 -10.87 0.46 42.37
CA ILE A 10 -10.22 -0.65 41.64
C ILE A 10 -10.91 -0.85 40.29
N MET A 11 -12.21 -0.72 40.17
CA MET A 11 -12.94 -0.79 38.91
C MET A 11 -12.57 0.37 37.97
N PHE A 12 -12.38 1.59 38.49
CA PHE A 12 -11.94 2.74 37.70
C PHE A 12 -10.48 2.61 37.24
N ALA A 13 -9.61 2.05 38.05
CA ALA A 13 -8.22 1.79 37.70
C ALA A 13 -8.14 0.69 36.59
N PHE A 14 -8.98 -0.34 36.62
CA PHE A 14 -9.05 -1.35 35.55
C PHE A 14 -9.63 -0.78 34.27
N MET A 15 -10.61 0.12 34.30
CA MET A 15 -11.12 0.81 33.11
C MET A 15 -10.07 1.74 32.47
N MET A 16 -9.22 2.38 33.27
CA MET A 16 -8.15 3.24 32.75
C MET A 16 -6.99 2.45 32.15
N LEU A 17 -6.73 1.20 32.60
CA LEU A 17 -5.70 0.34 31.98
C LEU A 17 -6.15 -0.30 30.65
N ALA A 18 -7.45 -0.48 30.44
CA ALA A 18 -7.99 -1.02 29.19
C ALA A 18 -8.01 -0.01 28.03
N ALA A 19 -7.84 1.29 28.32
CA ALA A 19 -7.93 2.36 27.32
C ALA A 19 -6.62 2.64 26.54
N ASN A 20 -5.53 1.92 26.82
CA ASN A 20 -4.22 2.19 26.20
C ASN A 20 -3.71 1.14 25.23
N VAL A 21 -4.52 0.19 24.81
CA VAL A 21 -4.23 -0.60 23.61
C VAL A 21 -4.93 0.09 22.44
N VAL A 22 -4.44 1.23 22.02
CA VAL A 22 -4.70 1.73 20.67
C VAL A 22 -3.98 0.78 19.73
N CYS A 23 -4.68 -0.30 19.37
CA CYS A 23 -4.34 -1.06 18.18
C CYS A 23 -4.61 -0.10 17.02
N GLU A 24 -3.57 0.58 16.55
CA GLU A 24 -3.67 1.44 15.37
C GLU A 24 -3.95 0.49 14.20
N ALA A 25 -5.24 0.38 13.88
CA ALA A 25 -5.72 -0.42 12.75
C ALA A 25 -5.23 0.20 11.44
N ALA A 26 -5.09 -0.62 10.42
CA ALA A 26 -4.86 -0.12 9.07
C ALA A 26 -5.99 0.85 8.69
N ALA A 27 -5.63 2.02 8.15
CA ALA A 27 -6.60 3.01 7.68
C ALA A 27 -6.80 2.84 6.17
N GLU A 28 -8.01 2.47 5.79
CA GLU A 28 -8.41 2.24 4.40
C GLU A 28 -9.32 3.36 3.90
N THR A 29 -9.09 3.83 2.68
CA THR A 29 -9.93 4.83 2.01
C THR A 29 -10.17 4.40 0.57
N VAL A 30 -11.44 4.36 0.16
CA VAL A 30 -11.88 4.19 -1.23
C VAL A 30 -12.33 5.56 -1.73
N ASP A 31 -11.53 6.20 -2.57
CA ASP A 31 -11.83 7.54 -3.10
C ASP A 31 -12.77 7.46 -4.32
N ASN A 32 -12.63 6.41 -5.16
CA ASN A 32 -13.48 6.16 -6.32
C ASN A 32 -13.74 4.66 -6.49
N GLY A 33 -14.88 4.21 -5.98
CA GLY A 33 -15.26 2.79 -5.99
C GLY A 33 -15.51 2.23 -7.40
N ALA A 34 -16.08 3.03 -8.32
CA ALA A 34 -16.32 2.61 -9.69
C ALA A 34 -15.02 2.36 -10.47
N GLU A 35 -14.05 3.23 -10.35
CA GLU A 35 -12.72 3.01 -10.95
C GLU A 35 -12.00 1.85 -10.27
N LEU A 36 -12.06 1.73 -8.94
CA LEU A 36 -11.46 0.63 -8.19
C LEU A 36 -12.01 -0.74 -8.63
N ALA A 37 -13.32 -0.83 -8.86
CA ALA A 37 -13.99 -2.06 -9.33
C ALA A 37 -13.47 -2.56 -10.68
N ARG A 38 -12.98 -1.66 -11.52
CA ARG A 38 -12.49 -1.95 -12.89
C ARG A 38 -11.04 -2.36 -12.95
N VAL A 39 -10.28 -2.20 -11.88
CA VAL A 39 -8.86 -2.55 -11.86
C VAL A 39 -8.68 -4.06 -12.01
N LYS A 40 -8.10 -4.49 -13.14
CA LYS A 40 -7.71 -5.87 -13.41
C LYS A 40 -6.20 -6.02 -13.48
N ARG A 41 -5.49 -4.96 -13.89
CA ARG A 41 -4.04 -4.90 -14.01
C ARG A 41 -3.53 -3.72 -13.20
N LEU A 42 -2.67 -3.98 -12.23
CA LEU A 42 -2.06 -2.99 -11.35
C LEU A 42 -0.55 -2.98 -11.55
N ALA A 43 0.00 -1.86 -12.02
CA ALA A 43 1.44 -1.69 -12.16
C ALA A 43 2.06 -1.15 -10.87
N ILE A 44 3.19 -1.72 -10.46
CA ILE A 44 3.98 -1.17 -9.36
C ILE A 44 4.83 -0.02 -9.90
N GLY A 45 4.62 1.19 -9.35
CA GLY A 45 5.43 2.36 -9.65
C GLY A 45 6.69 2.43 -8.79
N TYR A 46 7.57 3.40 -9.10
CA TYR A 46 8.76 3.63 -8.30
C TYR A 46 8.38 4.17 -6.90
N PRO A 47 8.78 3.52 -5.81
CA PRO A 47 8.34 3.87 -4.47
C PRO A 47 8.94 5.17 -3.96
N ASP A 48 8.27 5.80 -3.01
CA ASP A 48 8.81 6.88 -2.19
C ASP A 48 9.51 6.29 -0.97
N TYR A 49 10.70 5.76 -1.22
CA TYR A 49 11.56 5.16 -0.23
C TYR A 49 12.95 5.77 -0.27
N TYR A 50 13.44 6.16 0.89
CA TYR A 50 14.80 6.66 1.09
C TYR A 50 15.45 5.85 2.19
N LYS A 51 16.51 5.14 1.84
CA LYS A 51 17.35 4.44 2.80
C LYS A 51 18.01 5.46 3.75
N THR A 52 17.73 5.36 5.03
CA THR A 52 18.26 6.26 6.07
C THR A 52 19.36 5.61 6.90
N LEU A 53 19.34 4.28 7.02
CA LEU A 53 20.33 3.49 7.76
C LEU A 53 21.02 2.50 6.83
N GLU A 54 22.30 2.24 7.10
CA GLU A 54 23.11 1.32 6.29
C GLU A 54 22.51 -0.08 6.16
N LYS A 55 21.89 -0.58 7.23
CA LYS A 55 21.28 -1.92 7.30
C LYS A 55 19.87 -2.01 6.70
N GLU A 56 19.28 -0.90 6.28
CA GLU A 56 17.99 -0.92 5.59
C GLU A 56 18.16 -1.48 4.17
N PRO A 57 17.10 -2.11 3.60
CA PRO A 57 17.10 -2.54 2.21
C PRO A 57 17.40 -1.38 1.25
N THR A 58 18.00 -1.70 0.11
CA THR A 58 18.08 -0.76 -1.01
C THR A 58 16.71 -0.54 -1.64
N THR A 59 16.56 0.48 -2.46
CA THR A 59 15.30 0.72 -3.19
C THR A 59 14.92 -0.46 -4.08
N ASP A 60 15.90 -1.09 -4.74
CA ASP A 60 15.66 -2.24 -5.61
C ASP A 60 15.22 -3.48 -4.81
N GLU A 61 15.84 -3.73 -3.66
CA GLU A 61 15.40 -4.79 -2.75
C GLU A 61 13.98 -4.52 -2.23
N PHE A 62 13.63 -3.25 -1.96
CA PHE A 62 12.30 -2.87 -1.54
C PHE A 62 11.26 -3.07 -2.66
N ILE A 63 11.55 -2.64 -3.90
CA ILE A 63 10.71 -2.91 -5.07
C ILE A 63 10.49 -4.42 -5.24
N LYS A 64 11.56 -5.19 -5.13
CA LYS A 64 11.50 -6.65 -5.20
C LYS A 64 10.62 -7.25 -4.09
N ALA A 65 10.72 -6.74 -2.86
CA ALA A 65 9.89 -7.20 -1.75
C ALA A 65 8.41 -6.97 -2.01
N ILE A 66 8.04 -5.79 -2.54
CA ILE A 66 6.66 -5.46 -2.91
C ILE A 66 6.17 -6.43 -3.99
N PHE A 67 6.96 -6.65 -5.04
CA PHE A 67 6.59 -7.58 -6.10
C PHE A 67 6.49 -9.03 -5.62
N ASP A 68 7.43 -9.50 -4.80
CA ASP A 68 7.38 -10.84 -4.22
C ASP A 68 6.14 -11.04 -3.31
N ALA A 69 5.68 -9.96 -2.65
CA ALA A 69 4.46 -9.96 -1.85
C ALA A 69 3.19 -10.08 -2.72
N SER A 70 3.23 -9.59 -3.96
CA SER A 70 2.07 -9.59 -4.85
C SER A 70 1.58 -10.98 -5.26
N LYS A 71 2.33 -12.04 -4.96
CA LYS A 71 1.92 -13.44 -5.20
C LYS A 71 0.63 -13.85 -4.48
N VAL A 72 0.20 -13.08 -3.48
CA VAL A 72 -1.09 -13.29 -2.79
C VAL A 72 -2.24 -12.55 -3.49
N ALA A 73 -1.96 -11.68 -4.45
CA ALA A 73 -2.95 -10.90 -5.17
C ALA A 73 -3.73 -11.76 -6.17
N ARG A 74 -5.00 -11.41 -6.36
CA ARG A 74 -5.86 -11.93 -7.44
C ARG A 74 -5.82 -11.03 -8.67
N THR A 75 -5.62 -9.72 -8.43
CA THR A 75 -5.36 -8.73 -9.47
C THR A 75 -4.04 -9.06 -10.17
N TYR A 76 -3.97 -8.92 -11.48
CA TYR A 76 -2.73 -9.11 -12.22
C TYR A 76 -1.75 -7.97 -11.92
N ILE A 77 -0.60 -8.30 -11.38
CA ILE A 77 0.41 -7.32 -10.95
C ILE A 77 1.55 -7.27 -11.96
N ILE A 78 1.84 -6.07 -12.45
CA ILE A 78 2.97 -5.78 -13.33
C ILE A 78 4.09 -5.19 -12.47
N SER A 79 5.26 -5.82 -12.49
CA SER A 79 6.41 -5.32 -11.72
C SER A 79 6.92 -3.98 -12.27
N TYR A 80 7.66 -3.24 -11.46
CA TYR A 80 8.35 -2.03 -11.93
C TYR A 80 9.37 -2.36 -13.03
N ASP A 81 10.04 -3.50 -12.94
CA ASP A 81 11.03 -3.96 -13.92
C ASP A 81 10.39 -4.30 -15.27
N ASP A 82 9.22 -4.98 -15.26
CA ASP A 82 8.47 -5.26 -16.48
C ASP A 82 7.98 -3.96 -17.13
N MET A 83 7.45 -3.03 -16.32
CA MET A 83 7.04 -1.71 -16.81
C MET A 83 8.22 -0.93 -17.40
N ALA A 84 9.39 -0.94 -16.76
CA ALA A 84 10.59 -0.29 -17.29
C ALA A 84 11.02 -0.90 -18.63
N THR A 85 10.90 -2.22 -18.76
CA THR A 85 11.18 -2.95 -20.00
C THR A 85 10.23 -2.55 -21.13
N HIS A 86 8.92 -2.51 -20.85
CA HIS A 86 7.91 -2.09 -21.82
C HIS A 86 8.13 -0.62 -22.25
N ILE A 87 8.37 0.29 -21.30
CA ILE A 87 8.63 1.70 -21.59
C ILE A 87 9.88 1.85 -22.47
N LYS A 88 10.93 1.10 -22.17
CA LYS A 88 12.17 1.13 -22.97
C LYS A 88 11.93 0.62 -24.39
N GLN A 89 11.12 -0.41 -24.57
CA GLN A 89 10.74 -0.92 -25.89
C GLN A 89 9.94 0.09 -26.71
N ASP A 90 9.01 0.81 -26.05
CA ASP A 90 8.13 1.77 -26.72
C ASP A 90 8.81 3.10 -27.04
N THR A 91 9.69 3.58 -26.15
CA THR A 91 10.21 4.95 -26.20
C THR A 91 11.71 5.03 -26.42
N GLY A 92 12.45 3.92 -26.30
CA GLY A 92 13.90 3.87 -26.25
C GLY A 92 14.52 4.38 -24.94
N ILE A 93 13.70 4.83 -23.98
CA ILE A 93 14.16 5.44 -22.71
C ILE A 93 14.17 4.39 -21.59
N ASP A 94 15.31 4.21 -20.96
CA ASP A 94 15.44 3.38 -19.79
C ASP A 94 15.18 4.19 -18.51
N ILE A 95 13.97 4.06 -17.96
CA ILE A 95 13.55 4.80 -16.75
C ILE A 95 14.32 4.41 -15.48
N LYS A 96 15.10 3.33 -15.51
CA LYS A 96 15.91 2.89 -14.36
C LYS A 96 17.21 3.66 -14.21
N VAL A 97 17.67 4.33 -15.26
CA VAL A 97 18.97 5.01 -15.29
C VAL A 97 18.88 6.53 -15.41
N ILE A 98 17.68 7.09 -15.52
CA ILE A 98 17.46 8.53 -15.61
C ILE A 98 17.03 9.10 -14.23
N PRO A 99 17.07 10.45 -14.05
CA PRO A 99 16.65 11.07 -12.80
C PRO A 99 15.23 10.67 -12.39
N LYS A 100 15.01 10.45 -11.09
CA LYS A 100 13.75 9.94 -10.51
C LYS A 100 12.50 10.74 -10.97
N MET A 101 12.60 12.06 -11.06
CA MET A 101 11.47 12.91 -11.48
C MET A 101 11.07 12.65 -12.94
N ASP A 102 12.07 12.51 -13.84
CA ASP A 102 11.84 12.18 -15.24
C ASP A 102 11.29 10.75 -15.39
N ALA A 103 11.86 9.80 -14.66
CA ALA A 103 11.39 8.42 -14.64
C ALA A 103 9.91 8.34 -14.24
N ARG A 104 9.50 9.06 -13.19
CA ARG A 104 8.11 9.13 -12.75
C ARG A 104 7.19 9.75 -13.78
N ARG A 105 7.62 10.84 -14.42
CA ARG A 105 6.83 11.50 -15.47
C ARG A 105 6.61 10.55 -16.63
N ILE A 106 7.66 9.93 -17.16
CA ILE A 106 7.58 9.00 -18.28
C ILE A 106 6.77 7.76 -17.91
N PHE A 107 6.94 7.21 -16.69
CA PHE A 107 6.13 6.11 -16.21
C PHE A 107 4.63 6.44 -16.27
N LYS A 108 4.22 7.60 -15.73
CA LYS A 108 2.82 8.05 -15.76
C LYS A 108 2.29 8.26 -17.17
N GLU A 109 3.12 8.74 -18.09
CA GLU A 109 2.77 8.96 -19.50
C GLU A 109 2.61 7.66 -20.29
N GLN A 110 3.17 6.54 -19.82
CA GLN A 110 3.19 5.28 -20.56
C GLN A 110 2.36 4.15 -19.91
N VAL A 111 2.14 4.20 -18.60
CA VAL A 111 1.54 3.10 -17.83
C VAL A 111 0.13 2.73 -18.30
N TYR A 112 -0.65 3.67 -18.86
CA TYR A 112 -2.01 3.43 -19.35
C TYR A 112 -2.09 2.40 -20.49
N LYS A 113 -0.99 2.15 -21.19
CA LYS A 113 -0.92 1.14 -22.25
C LYS A 113 -0.96 -0.29 -21.70
N TYR A 114 -0.55 -0.48 -20.46
CA TYR A 114 -0.27 -1.79 -19.88
C TYR A 114 -1.13 -2.12 -18.67
N ALA A 115 -1.53 -1.10 -17.90
CA ALA A 115 -2.27 -1.26 -16.66
C ALA A 115 -3.53 -0.40 -16.62
N ASP A 116 -4.44 -0.75 -15.71
CA ASP A 116 -5.67 0.02 -15.44
C ASP A 116 -5.45 1.00 -14.30
N ALA A 117 -4.52 0.68 -13.39
CA ALA A 117 -4.10 1.52 -12.28
C ALA A 117 -2.62 1.29 -11.96
N TYR A 118 -2.02 2.20 -11.17
CA TYR A 118 -0.67 2.03 -10.66
C TYR A 118 -0.58 2.32 -9.17
N LEU A 119 0.28 1.57 -8.51
CA LEU A 119 0.55 1.64 -7.07
C LEU A 119 1.80 2.47 -6.81
N ILE A 120 1.71 3.44 -5.92
CA ILE A 120 2.88 4.11 -5.30
C ILE A 120 2.94 3.71 -3.84
N VAL A 121 4.07 3.18 -3.41
CA VAL A 121 4.34 2.83 -2.02
C VAL A 121 5.25 3.87 -1.40
N THR A 122 4.83 4.43 -0.29
CA THR A 122 5.64 5.32 0.55
C THR A 122 5.93 4.62 1.87
N LEU A 123 7.17 4.61 2.29
CA LEU A 123 7.57 4.05 3.57
C LEU A 123 8.00 5.16 4.52
N ALA A 124 7.31 5.29 5.63
CA ALA A 124 7.73 6.12 6.76
C ALA A 124 8.34 5.23 7.84
N ASN A 125 9.54 5.58 8.28
CA ASN A 125 10.30 4.82 9.26
C ASN A 125 10.69 5.72 10.43
N ASN A 126 9.72 6.00 11.30
CA ASN A 126 9.91 6.83 12.50
C ASN A 126 10.09 5.93 13.75
N SER A 127 9.13 5.99 14.69
CA SER A 127 9.11 5.12 15.87
C SER A 127 8.71 3.67 15.53
N ARG A 128 8.06 3.48 14.39
CA ARG A 128 7.73 2.18 13.76
C ARG A 128 7.65 2.37 12.26
N VAL A 129 7.78 1.28 11.53
CA VAL A 129 7.55 1.27 10.09
C VAL A 129 6.06 1.48 9.81
N THR A 130 5.73 2.39 8.90
CA THR A 130 4.38 2.55 8.37
C THR A 130 4.45 2.58 6.86
N MET A 131 3.68 1.72 6.21
CA MET A 131 3.59 1.64 4.76
C MET A 131 2.31 2.33 4.29
N PHE A 132 2.45 3.30 3.40
CA PHE A 132 1.34 3.96 2.71
C PHE A 132 1.30 3.44 1.27
N CYS A 133 0.15 2.96 0.86
CA CYS A 133 -0.08 2.37 -0.45
C CYS A 133 -1.18 3.15 -1.16
N ASP A 134 -0.82 3.99 -2.12
CA ASP A 134 -1.76 4.79 -2.89
C ASP A 134 -1.90 4.23 -4.30
N VAL A 135 -3.14 3.97 -4.73
CA VAL A 135 -3.47 3.48 -6.06
C VAL A 135 -4.13 4.58 -6.87
N TYR A 136 -3.63 4.80 -8.06
CA TYR A 136 -4.08 5.84 -8.99
C TYR A 136 -4.63 5.22 -10.27
N ALA A 137 -5.77 5.71 -10.75
CA ALA A 137 -6.28 5.36 -12.06
C ALA A 137 -5.37 5.93 -13.16
N VAL A 138 -5.06 5.14 -14.19
CA VAL A 138 -4.15 5.59 -15.26
C VAL A 138 -4.77 6.66 -16.15
N ASN A 139 -6.12 6.66 -16.30
CA ASN A 139 -6.83 7.58 -17.21
C ASN A 139 -6.93 8.99 -16.65
N THR A 140 -7.16 9.14 -15.34
CA THR A 140 -7.38 10.44 -14.68
C THR A 140 -6.18 10.86 -13.86
N ASN A 141 -5.29 9.94 -13.53
CA ASN A 141 -4.21 10.13 -12.57
C ASN A 141 -4.71 10.56 -11.17
N GLU A 142 -5.98 10.27 -10.87
CA GLU A 142 -6.59 10.50 -9.57
C GLU A 142 -6.40 9.28 -8.68
N ARG A 143 -6.25 9.51 -7.39
CA ARG A 143 -6.18 8.42 -6.41
C ARG A 143 -7.56 7.78 -6.29
N VAL A 144 -7.62 6.47 -6.42
CA VAL A 144 -8.87 5.68 -6.31
C VAL A 144 -8.93 4.88 -5.03
N TYR A 145 -7.77 4.61 -4.44
CA TYR A 145 -7.65 3.81 -3.22
C TYR A 145 -6.39 4.18 -2.44
N SER A 146 -6.49 4.17 -1.12
CA SER A 146 -5.36 4.36 -0.22
C SER A 146 -5.46 3.40 0.97
N LEU A 147 -4.32 2.84 1.37
CA LEU A 147 -4.20 2.02 2.58
C LEU A 147 -2.95 2.40 3.36
N GLN A 148 -3.13 2.78 4.62
CA GLN A 148 -2.05 2.97 5.56
C GLN A 148 -1.94 1.73 6.45
N ILE A 149 -0.78 1.08 6.47
CA ILE A 149 -0.53 -0.13 7.23
C ILE A 149 0.59 0.15 8.23
N PRO A 150 0.27 0.29 9.52
CA PRO A 150 1.28 0.41 10.56
C PRO A 150 1.92 -0.96 10.79
N GLY A 151 3.25 -1.01 10.80
CA GLY A 151 4.00 -2.18 11.26
C GLY A 151 3.85 -2.40 12.76
N ASN A 152 4.11 -3.60 13.22
CA ASN A 152 4.15 -3.88 14.65
C ASN A 152 5.32 -3.14 15.31
N LYS A 153 5.19 -2.77 16.59
CA LYS A 153 6.28 -2.10 17.35
C LYS A 153 7.58 -2.94 17.42
N SER A 154 7.45 -4.26 17.24
CA SER A 154 8.56 -5.21 17.18
C SER A 154 9.18 -5.34 15.79
N ASP A 155 8.56 -4.74 14.75
CA ASP A 155 9.11 -4.81 13.40
C ASP A 155 10.41 -4.04 13.34
N ASP A 156 11.48 -4.75 13.07
CA ASP A 156 12.77 -4.15 12.79
C ASP A 156 12.74 -3.53 11.39
N SER A 157 12.90 -2.22 11.32
CA SER A 157 12.99 -1.47 10.05
C SER A 157 14.08 -1.99 9.11
N LYS A 158 15.00 -2.81 9.62
CA LYS A 158 16.08 -3.47 8.88
C LYS A 158 15.66 -4.83 8.33
N ASN A 159 14.43 -5.28 8.63
CA ASN A 159 13.99 -6.62 8.29
C ASN A 159 13.16 -6.60 7.00
N PHE A 160 13.74 -7.05 5.91
CA PHE A 160 13.09 -7.24 4.62
C PHE A 160 11.77 -8.04 4.70
N LYS A 161 11.67 -8.99 5.64
CA LYS A 161 10.46 -9.79 5.86
C LYS A 161 9.29 -8.93 6.33
N SER A 162 9.53 -7.91 7.16
CA SER A 162 8.49 -6.99 7.63
C SER A 162 7.87 -6.22 6.48
N TYR A 163 8.68 -5.71 5.55
CA TYR A 163 8.18 -4.99 4.37
C TYR A 163 7.34 -5.88 3.47
N LYS A 164 7.79 -7.12 3.24
CA LYS A 164 7.01 -8.09 2.48
C LYS A 164 5.66 -8.38 3.15
N THR A 165 5.62 -8.56 4.47
CA THR A 165 4.37 -8.82 5.21
C THR A 165 3.38 -7.66 5.08
N LEU A 166 3.84 -6.40 5.21
CA LEU A 166 2.99 -5.22 5.03
C LEU A 166 2.46 -5.13 3.59
N ALA A 167 3.31 -5.41 2.59
CA ALA A 167 2.89 -5.43 1.20
C ALA A 167 1.88 -6.56 0.90
N GLU A 168 2.04 -7.76 1.49
CA GLU A 168 1.05 -8.84 1.39
C GLU A 168 -0.31 -8.42 1.96
N GLU A 169 -0.32 -7.70 3.09
CA GLU A 169 -1.54 -7.17 3.69
C GLU A 169 -2.22 -6.17 2.75
N PHE A 170 -1.44 -5.28 2.12
CA PHE A 170 -1.96 -4.37 1.10
C PHE A 170 -2.68 -5.15 -0.01
N PHE A 171 -2.03 -6.11 -0.67
CA PHE A 171 -2.62 -6.81 -1.81
C PHE A 171 -3.90 -7.57 -1.44
N ARG A 172 -3.94 -8.20 -0.27
CA ARG A 172 -5.16 -8.89 0.22
C ARG A 172 -6.31 -7.91 0.48
N THR A 173 -6.01 -6.76 1.07
CA THR A 173 -7.02 -5.75 1.41
C THR A 173 -7.51 -5.04 0.17
N PHE A 174 -6.62 -4.67 -0.74
CA PHE A 174 -6.94 -4.10 -2.05
C PHE A 174 -7.88 -5.00 -2.87
N ASP A 175 -7.55 -6.28 -3.03
CA ASP A 175 -8.39 -7.23 -3.75
C ASP A 175 -9.79 -7.36 -3.15
N ARG A 176 -9.88 -7.34 -1.82
CA ARG A 176 -11.16 -7.38 -1.10
C ARG A 176 -11.98 -6.13 -1.35
N ALA A 177 -11.37 -4.95 -1.29
CA ALA A 177 -12.01 -3.68 -1.60
C ALA A 177 -12.51 -3.63 -3.05
N ALA A 178 -11.66 -3.95 -4.02
CA ALA A 178 -12.02 -3.97 -5.43
C ALA A 178 -13.19 -4.93 -5.73
N GLN A 179 -13.20 -6.11 -5.11
CA GLN A 179 -14.31 -7.06 -5.24
C GLN A 179 -15.61 -6.55 -4.59
N ALA A 180 -15.51 -5.85 -3.45
CA ALA A 180 -16.66 -5.27 -2.78
C ALA A 180 -17.31 -4.20 -3.66
N GLU A 181 -16.51 -3.31 -4.26
CA GLU A 181 -17.01 -2.27 -5.17
C GLU A 181 -17.60 -2.87 -6.46
N ALA A 182 -16.95 -3.89 -7.06
CA ALA A 182 -17.49 -4.57 -8.23
C ALA A 182 -18.87 -5.24 -7.96
N LYS A 183 -19.08 -5.77 -6.74
CA LYS A 183 -20.39 -6.31 -6.36
C LYS A 183 -21.45 -5.22 -6.19
N LYS A 184 -21.08 -4.04 -5.68
CA LYS A 184 -21.99 -2.88 -5.58
C LYS A 184 -22.43 -2.39 -6.96
N GLU A 185 -21.47 -2.22 -7.90
CA GLU A 185 -21.77 -1.85 -9.27
C GLU A 185 -22.70 -2.87 -9.96
N ALA A 186 -22.43 -4.17 -9.82
CA ALA A 186 -23.26 -5.22 -10.41
C ALA A 186 -24.70 -5.24 -9.85
N LYS A 187 -24.91 -4.77 -8.62
CA LYS A 187 -26.24 -4.65 -8.02
C LYS A 187 -26.98 -3.42 -8.55
N ASN A 188 -26.30 -2.27 -8.61
CA ASN A 188 -26.89 -1.01 -9.09
C ASN A 188 -27.27 -1.04 -10.57
N ASN A 189 -26.62 -1.90 -11.38
CA ASN A 189 -26.94 -2.05 -12.81
C ASN A 189 -28.11 -3.03 -13.06
N LYS A 190 -28.72 -3.63 -12.02
CA LYS A 190 -29.87 -4.54 -12.13
C LYS A 190 -31.19 -3.92 -11.73
N ASP A 191 -31.13 -2.78 -11.08
CA ASP A 191 -32.27 -1.95 -10.68
C ASP A 191 -32.50 -0.84 -11.73
#